data_f67fdf5e0fecab0a7e0e075273f6f2ea
#
_entry.id   f67fdf5e0fecab0a7e0e075273f6f2ea
#
_cell.length_a   1.000
_cell.length_b   1.000
_cell.length_c   1.000
_cell.angle_alpha   90.00
_cell.angle_beta   90.00
_cell.angle_gamma   90.00
#
_symmetry.space_group_name_H-M   'P 1'
#
loop_
_entity.id
_entity.type
_entity.pdbx_description
1 polymer ?
#
loop_
_entity_poly.entity_id
_entity_poly.type
_entity_poly.pdbx_seq_one_letter_code
_entity_poly.pdbx_strand_id
1 'polypeptide(L)'
;GRLDAGVLAQPIHDDQLHQQFLFEEPFLLAVPEHHPLAARKQLKLDELSDQSLLLLEEGHCLRDQALEVCQLAGAAEKSGFRATSLETLRQMVAANVGVTLLPTLAVKPPVAQSSDIRLIEFRGHAPSRRIAMVWRRSSAMAPFLKRLAELFTLPRELLDAHSACAGDGVPASRGRMRAAESKGRKPASR
;
A
#
# COMPACT_ATOMS: atom_id res chain seq x y z
N GLY A 1 9.71 2.09 29.77
CA GLY A 1 9.48 0.73 30.14
C GLY A 1 8.09 0.17 29.80
N ARG A 2 7.33 0.76 28.84
CA ARG A 2 5.98 0.26 28.50
C ARG A 2 6.00 -0.77 27.35
N LEU A 3 7.08 -0.80 26.55
CA LEU A 3 7.27 -1.73 25.45
C LEU A 3 8.62 -2.42 25.57
N ASP A 4 8.69 -3.69 25.24
CA ASP A 4 9.91 -4.49 25.19
C ASP A 4 10.62 -4.38 23.84
N ALA A 5 9.84 -4.32 22.76
CA ALA A 5 10.31 -4.11 21.40
C ALA A 5 9.29 -3.34 20.56
N GLY A 6 9.72 -2.82 19.41
CA GLY A 6 8.88 -2.22 18.39
C GLY A 6 9.34 -2.63 17.00
N VAL A 7 8.43 -2.59 16.03
CA VAL A 7 8.75 -2.75 14.61
C VAL A 7 8.57 -1.39 13.95
N LEU A 8 9.65 -0.82 13.41
CA LEU A 8 9.71 0.56 12.94
C LEU A 8 10.43 0.62 11.59
N ALA A 9 10.16 1.67 10.83
CA ALA A 9 10.93 1.97 9.63
C ALA A 9 12.23 2.71 9.99
N GLN A 10 13.32 2.37 9.32
CA GLN A 10 14.62 3.06 9.42
C GLN A 10 14.62 4.34 8.55
N PRO A 11 15.50 5.33 8.82
CA PRO A 11 16.52 5.34 9.88
C PRO A 11 15.95 5.63 11.27
N ILE A 12 16.60 5.07 12.31
CA ILE A 12 16.24 5.28 13.71
C ILE A 12 17.51 5.79 14.42
N HIS A 13 17.47 7.02 14.89
CA HIS A 13 18.60 7.73 15.49
C HIS A 13 18.54 7.64 17.03
N ASP A 14 18.82 6.47 17.58
CA ASP A 14 18.89 6.23 19.02
C ASP A 14 19.95 5.14 19.30
N ASP A 15 21.06 5.55 19.89
CA ASP A 15 22.20 4.68 20.20
C ASP A 15 21.91 3.69 21.32
N GLN A 16 20.85 3.90 22.11
CA GLN A 16 20.43 2.98 23.17
C GLN A 16 19.63 1.79 22.62
N LEU A 17 19.18 1.89 21.37
CA LEU A 17 18.43 0.83 20.72
C LEU A 17 19.36 -0.09 19.92
N HIS A 18 19.07 -1.39 20.03
CA HIS A 18 19.52 -2.37 19.06
C HIS A 18 18.51 -2.43 17.92
N GLN A 19 19.00 -2.48 16.69
CA GLN A 19 18.16 -2.54 15.48
C GLN A 19 18.49 -3.81 14.72
N GLN A 20 17.50 -4.67 14.56
CA GLN A 20 17.58 -5.88 13.73
C GLN A 20 16.76 -5.68 12.47
N PHE A 21 17.42 -5.67 11.32
CA PHE A 21 16.73 -5.60 10.02
C PHE A 21 15.80 -6.80 9.84
N LEU A 22 14.58 -6.56 9.34
CA LEU A 22 13.58 -7.58 9.04
C LEU A 22 13.39 -7.76 7.53
N PHE A 23 12.95 -6.70 6.86
CA PHE A 23 12.68 -6.72 5.42
C PHE A 23 12.69 -5.32 4.82
N GLU A 24 12.76 -5.29 3.51
CA GLU A 24 12.59 -4.09 2.70
C GLU A 24 11.21 -4.09 2.07
N GLU A 25 10.49 -2.96 2.20
CA GLU A 25 9.12 -2.81 1.73
C GLU A 25 9.06 -1.76 0.62
N PRO A 26 8.69 -2.13 -0.62
CA PRO A 26 8.58 -1.19 -1.72
C PRO A 26 7.36 -0.28 -1.58
N PHE A 27 7.46 0.90 -2.19
CA PHE A 27 6.34 1.82 -2.39
C PHE A 27 5.64 1.55 -3.71
N LEU A 28 4.35 1.87 -3.73
CA LEU A 28 3.51 1.95 -4.92
C LEU A 28 3.03 3.40 -5.07
N LEU A 29 2.88 3.87 -6.31
CA LEU A 29 2.17 5.11 -6.58
C LEU A 29 0.67 4.82 -6.57
N ALA A 30 -0.07 5.51 -5.71
CA ALA A 30 -1.52 5.49 -5.67
C ALA A 30 -2.08 6.73 -6.39
N VAL A 31 -2.92 6.50 -7.38
CA VAL A 31 -3.56 7.54 -8.20
C VAL A 31 -5.08 7.34 -8.22
N PRO A 32 -5.87 8.41 -8.42
CA PRO A 32 -7.30 8.27 -8.67
C PRO A 32 -7.60 7.40 -9.88
N GLU A 33 -8.76 6.74 -9.91
CA GLU A 33 -9.17 5.85 -11.03
C GLU A 33 -9.10 6.53 -12.40
N HIS A 34 -9.46 7.82 -12.46
CA HIS A 34 -9.50 8.59 -13.71
C HIS A 34 -8.22 9.41 -13.98
N HIS A 35 -7.16 9.16 -13.21
CA HIS A 35 -5.89 9.86 -13.42
C HIS A 35 -5.23 9.43 -14.74
N PRO A 36 -4.52 10.33 -15.48
CA PRO A 36 -3.82 9.95 -16.72
C PRO A 36 -2.87 8.76 -16.60
N LEU A 37 -2.28 8.58 -15.44
CA LEU A 37 -1.39 7.44 -15.15
C LEU A 37 -2.15 6.15 -14.79
N ALA A 38 -3.47 6.18 -14.53
CA ALA A 38 -4.23 5.03 -14.03
C ALA A 38 -4.23 3.81 -14.97
N ALA A 39 -4.06 4.04 -16.27
CA ALA A 39 -3.95 2.98 -17.27
C ALA A 39 -2.57 2.27 -17.28
N ARG A 40 -1.59 2.82 -16.58
CA ARG A 40 -0.23 2.29 -16.55
C ARG A 40 -0.09 1.27 -15.43
N LYS A 41 0.60 0.18 -15.72
CA LYS A 41 0.95 -0.83 -14.70
C LYS A 41 2.24 -0.47 -13.96
N GLN A 42 3.15 0.21 -14.65
CA GLN A 42 4.46 0.58 -14.13
C GLN A 42 4.89 1.95 -14.62
N LEU A 43 5.69 2.65 -13.82
CA LEU A 43 6.35 3.91 -14.17
C LEU A 43 7.80 3.89 -13.67
N LYS A 44 8.63 4.77 -14.22
CA LYS A 44 9.96 5.04 -13.68
C LYS A 44 9.88 6.10 -12.58
N LEU A 45 10.88 6.12 -11.71
CA LEU A 45 10.93 7.08 -10.60
C LEU A 45 10.98 8.53 -11.09
N ASP A 46 11.72 8.82 -12.16
CA ASP A 46 11.86 10.14 -12.78
C ASP A 46 10.55 10.68 -13.36
N GLU A 47 9.60 9.81 -13.69
CA GLU A 47 8.27 10.21 -14.18
C GLU A 47 7.36 10.79 -13.06
N LEU A 48 7.82 10.79 -11.81
CA LEU A 48 7.15 11.51 -10.71
C LEU A 48 7.42 13.02 -10.72
N SER A 49 8.43 13.50 -11.43
CA SER A 49 8.84 14.93 -11.43
C SER A 49 7.69 15.88 -11.75
N ASP A 50 6.76 15.45 -12.62
CA ASP A 50 5.58 16.23 -13.00
C ASP A 50 4.39 16.08 -12.02
N GLN A 51 4.58 15.33 -10.93
CA GLN A 51 3.52 15.04 -9.96
C GLN A 51 3.68 15.85 -8.68
N SER A 52 2.55 16.25 -8.10
CA SER A 52 2.48 16.83 -6.76
C SER A 52 1.90 15.81 -5.80
N LEU A 53 2.72 15.31 -4.86
CA LEU A 53 2.35 14.22 -3.98
C LEU A 53 1.65 14.75 -2.72
N LEU A 54 0.55 14.10 -2.35
CA LEU A 54 -0.08 14.22 -1.05
C LEU A 54 0.79 13.50 -0.01
N LEU A 55 1.04 14.14 1.12
CA LEU A 55 1.84 13.58 2.21
C LEU A 55 1.08 13.57 3.53
N LEU A 56 1.58 12.81 4.47
CA LEU A 56 1.13 12.86 5.86
C LEU A 56 1.61 14.15 6.53
N GLU A 57 1.02 14.48 7.68
CA GLU A 57 1.49 15.55 8.56
C GLU A 57 2.88 15.25 9.13
N GLU A 58 3.52 16.28 9.66
CA GLU A 58 4.80 16.18 10.35
C GLU A 58 4.72 15.23 11.55
N GLY A 59 5.82 14.53 11.83
CA GLY A 59 5.90 13.53 12.90
C GLY A 59 5.58 12.09 12.47
N HIS A 60 5.13 11.87 11.23
CA HIS A 60 4.98 10.55 10.66
C HIS A 60 6.25 10.14 9.90
N CYS A 61 6.92 9.05 10.31
CA CYS A 61 8.11 8.55 9.61
C CYS A 61 7.87 8.26 8.11
N LEU A 62 6.64 7.90 7.73
CA LEU A 62 6.26 7.68 6.33
C LEU A 62 6.30 8.99 5.52
N ARG A 63 6.05 10.15 6.14
CA ARG A 63 6.20 11.45 5.50
C ARG A 63 7.65 11.69 5.06
N ASP A 64 8.58 11.50 5.98
CA ASP A 64 10.01 11.75 5.72
C ASP A 64 10.55 10.84 4.62
N GLN A 65 10.12 9.57 4.62
CA GLN A 65 10.44 8.61 3.58
C GLN A 65 9.86 9.00 2.22
N ALA A 66 8.60 9.44 2.18
CA ALA A 66 7.97 9.89 0.94
C ALA A 66 8.62 11.20 0.42
N LEU A 67 9.04 12.10 1.31
CA LEU A 67 9.81 13.29 0.94
C LEU A 67 11.17 12.95 0.34
N GLU A 68 11.87 11.96 0.89
CA GLU A 68 13.12 11.46 0.32
C GLU A 68 12.90 10.96 -1.12
N VAL A 69 11.84 10.19 -1.35
CA VAL A 69 11.46 9.74 -2.70
C VAL A 69 11.15 10.93 -3.61
N CYS A 70 10.40 11.94 -3.12
CA CYS A 70 10.14 13.16 -3.88
C CYS A 70 11.43 13.86 -4.30
N GLN A 71 12.39 14.01 -3.39
CA GLN A 71 13.69 14.64 -3.68
C GLN A 71 14.49 13.87 -4.73
N LEU A 72 14.51 12.54 -4.64
CA LEU A 72 15.18 11.67 -5.62
C LEU A 72 14.53 11.73 -7.00
N ALA A 73 13.21 11.89 -7.04
CA ALA A 73 12.43 11.94 -8.27
C ALA A 73 12.29 13.35 -8.88
N GLY A 74 12.69 14.40 -8.16
CA GLY A 74 12.40 15.78 -8.54
C GLY A 74 10.92 16.18 -8.42
N ALA A 75 10.12 15.39 -7.68
CA ALA A 75 8.70 15.63 -7.44
C ALA A 75 8.48 16.65 -6.32
N ALA A 76 7.32 17.29 -6.30
CA ALA A 76 6.95 18.27 -5.28
C ALA A 76 5.90 17.74 -4.29
N GLU A 77 5.91 18.27 -3.06
CA GLU A 77 4.78 18.11 -2.13
C GLU A 77 3.61 18.96 -2.60
N LYS A 78 2.40 18.42 -2.56
CA LYS A 78 1.18 19.19 -2.85
C LYS A 78 0.87 20.14 -1.70
N SER A 79 1.01 21.44 -1.95
CA SER A 79 0.77 22.50 -0.96
C SER A 79 -0.67 22.51 -0.45
N GLY A 80 -0.85 22.79 0.84
CA GLY A 80 -2.17 23.01 1.45
C GLY A 80 -2.96 21.74 1.78
N PHE A 81 -2.42 20.54 1.49
CA PHE A 81 -3.09 19.27 1.75
C PHE A 81 -2.14 18.33 2.51
N ARG A 82 -2.50 18.02 3.75
CA ARG A 82 -1.79 17.04 4.59
C ARG A 82 -2.80 16.12 5.25
N ALA A 83 -2.48 14.86 5.35
CA ALA A 83 -3.35 13.86 5.94
C ALA A 83 -2.86 13.48 7.34
N THR A 84 -3.78 13.36 8.29
CA THR A 84 -3.51 12.95 9.68
C THR A 84 -3.30 11.44 9.82
N SER A 85 -3.68 10.67 8.81
CA SER A 85 -3.53 9.22 8.80
C SER A 85 -3.37 8.67 7.38
N LEU A 86 -2.86 7.45 7.27
CA LEU A 86 -2.73 6.76 5.99
C LEU A 86 -4.09 6.51 5.34
N GLU A 87 -5.13 6.24 6.14
CA GLU A 87 -6.49 6.07 5.61
C GLU A 87 -7.06 7.39 5.07
N THR A 88 -6.87 8.51 5.78
CA THR A 88 -7.23 9.84 5.27
C THR A 88 -6.53 10.13 3.94
N LEU A 89 -5.24 9.79 3.85
CA LEU A 89 -4.45 9.96 2.63
C LEU A 89 -5.05 9.16 1.45
N ARG A 90 -5.45 7.92 1.69
CA ARG A 90 -6.14 7.08 0.69
C ARG A 90 -7.47 7.69 0.24
N GLN A 91 -8.29 8.17 1.19
CA GLN A 91 -9.56 8.82 0.87
C GLN A 91 -9.37 10.10 0.04
N MET A 92 -8.32 10.87 0.31
CA MET A 92 -7.98 12.05 -0.49
C MET A 92 -7.62 11.67 -1.94
N VAL A 93 -6.88 10.57 -2.13
CA VAL A 93 -6.60 10.04 -3.48
C VAL A 93 -7.89 9.59 -4.17
N ALA A 94 -8.74 8.81 -3.48
CA ALA A 94 -10.03 8.37 -4.03
C ALA A 94 -10.93 9.56 -4.42
N ALA A 95 -10.89 10.64 -3.65
CA ALA A 95 -11.62 11.88 -3.93
C ALA A 95 -10.96 12.78 -5.02
N ASN A 96 -9.95 12.26 -5.72
CA ASN A 96 -9.24 12.98 -6.78
C ASN A 96 -8.54 14.28 -6.32
N VAL A 97 -8.11 14.35 -5.05
CA VAL A 97 -7.38 15.52 -4.53
C VAL A 97 -5.95 15.53 -5.06
N GLY A 98 -5.33 14.35 -5.26
CA GLY A 98 -3.97 14.20 -5.77
C GLY A 98 -3.51 12.76 -5.77
N VAL A 99 -2.21 12.55 -5.88
CA VAL A 99 -1.56 11.23 -5.89
C VAL A 99 -0.66 11.07 -4.66
N THR A 100 -0.31 9.85 -4.27
CA THR A 100 0.56 9.60 -3.13
C THR A 100 1.37 8.31 -3.26
N LEU A 101 2.36 8.13 -2.39
CA LEU A 101 3.11 6.89 -2.24
C LEU A 101 2.53 6.08 -1.07
N LEU A 102 2.19 4.83 -1.33
CA LEU A 102 1.72 3.89 -0.31
C LEU A 102 2.69 2.72 -0.19
N PRO A 103 3.08 2.31 1.02
CA PRO A 103 3.87 1.11 1.20
C PRO A 103 3.03 -0.14 0.86
N THR A 104 3.65 -1.16 0.31
CA THR A 104 2.96 -2.35 -0.22
C THR A 104 2.04 -3.02 0.80
N LEU A 105 2.46 -3.14 2.06
CA LEU A 105 1.63 -3.76 3.09
C LEU A 105 0.39 -2.94 3.48
N ALA A 106 0.40 -1.64 3.21
CA ALA A 106 -0.76 -0.77 3.48
C ALA A 106 -1.89 -0.90 2.46
N VAL A 107 -1.66 -1.64 1.37
CA VAL A 107 -2.64 -1.83 0.29
C VAL A 107 -3.00 -3.29 0.06
N LYS A 108 -2.47 -4.21 0.89
CA LYS A 108 -2.78 -5.64 0.82
C LYS A 108 -3.81 -6.06 1.87
N PRO A 109 -4.51 -7.18 1.65
CA PRO A 109 -5.42 -7.72 2.66
C PRO A 109 -4.75 -7.81 4.05
N PRO A 110 -5.47 -7.52 5.13
CA PRO A 110 -6.92 -7.31 5.22
C PRO A 110 -7.41 -5.89 4.91
N VAL A 111 -6.55 -4.99 4.40
CA VAL A 111 -6.96 -3.63 4.02
C VAL A 111 -7.92 -3.70 2.83
N ALA A 112 -9.07 -3.03 2.97
CA ALA A 112 -10.08 -2.99 1.93
C ALA A 112 -9.51 -2.33 0.65
N GLN A 113 -9.71 -2.99 -0.48
CA GLN A 113 -9.38 -2.43 -1.79
C GLN A 113 -10.44 -1.39 -2.17
N SER A 114 -10.01 -0.24 -2.69
CA SER A 114 -10.91 0.76 -3.24
C SER A 114 -10.90 0.69 -4.77
N SER A 115 -12.09 0.68 -5.38
CA SER A 115 -12.23 0.77 -6.84
C SER A 115 -11.78 2.13 -7.40
N ASP A 116 -11.77 3.15 -6.54
CA ASP A 116 -11.51 4.55 -6.92
C ASP A 116 -10.01 4.90 -6.93
N ILE A 117 -9.16 3.93 -6.56
CA ILE A 117 -7.70 4.06 -6.53
C ILE A 117 -7.07 3.03 -7.45
N ARG A 118 -6.09 3.45 -8.24
CA ARG A 118 -5.20 2.57 -9.00
C ARG A 118 -3.80 2.61 -8.40
N LEU A 119 -3.22 1.42 -8.26
CA LEU A 119 -1.87 1.24 -7.74
C LEU A 119 -0.93 0.95 -8.91
N ILE A 120 0.18 1.67 -8.96
CA ILE A 120 1.15 1.59 -10.04
C ILE A 120 2.51 1.25 -9.43
N GLU A 121 3.16 0.24 -10.00
CA GLU A 121 4.50 -0.19 -9.58
C GLU A 121 5.59 0.70 -10.17
N PHE A 122 6.76 0.69 -9.53
CA PHE A 122 7.95 1.30 -10.09
C PHE A 122 8.75 0.28 -10.90
N ARG A 123 9.19 0.67 -12.11
CA ARG A 123 10.06 -0.14 -12.95
C ARG A 123 11.52 0.03 -12.52
N GLY A 124 12.25 -1.07 -12.42
CA GLY A 124 13.67 -1.07 -12.04
C GLY A 124 13.84 -1.02 -10.53
N HIS A 125 14.63 -0.09 -10.03
CA HIS A 125 14.83 0.09 -8.58
C HIS A 125 13.65 0.86 -8.00
N ALA A 126 12.70 0.13 -7.41
CA ALA A 126 11.55 0.74 -6.74
C ALA A 126 12.01 1.48 -5.47
N PRO A 127 11.49 2.68 -5.20
CA PRO A 127 11.71 3.31 -3.90
C PRO A 127 11.12 2.40 -2.81
N SER A 128 11.85 2.26 -1.71
CA SER A 128 11.50 1.31 -0.65
C SER A 128 11.83 1.88 0.73
N ARG A 129 11.31 1.24 1.77
CA ARG A 129 11.67 1.53 3.15
C ARG A 129 12.18 0.27 3.84
N ARG A 130 13.13 0.43 4.72
CA ARG A 130 13.70 -0.68 5.50
C ARG A 130 12.98 -0.78 6.83
N ILE A 131 12.46 -1.95 7.12
CA ILE A 131 11.75 -2.24 8.37
C ILE A 131 12.68 -3.03 9.29
N ALA A 132 12.73 -2.61 10.55
CA ALA A 132 13.55 -3.23 11.57
C ALA A 132 12.77 -3.46 12.85
N MET A 133 13.10 -4.52 13.58
CA MET A 133 12.71 -4.68 14.97
C MET A 133 13.74 -4.00 15.85
N VAL A 134 13.26 -3.24 16.84
CA VAL A 134 14.11 -2.48 17.75
C VAL A 134 13.78 -2.79 19.19
N TRP A 135 14.80 -2.81 20.04
CA TRP A 135 14.69 -2.95 21.49
C TRP A 135 15.87 -2.32 22.20
N ARG A 136 15.72 -2.05 23.49
CA ARG A 136 16.81 -1.47 24.28
C ARG A 136 17.98 -2.45 24.38
N ARG A 137 19.19 -1.97 24.16
CA ARG A 137 20.43 -2.79 24.29
C ARG A 137 20.56 -3.43 25.68
N SER A 138 20.05 -2.76 26.72
CA SER A 138 20.03 -3.25 28.12
C SER A 138 18.89 -4.22 28.42
N SER A 139 18.07 -4.60 27.44
CA SER A 139 16.92 -5.48 27.69
C SER A 139 17.38 -6.88 28.08
N ALA A 140 16.87 -7.39 29.21
CA ALA A 140 17.08 -8.79 29.61
C ALA A 140 16.47 -9.79 28.60
N MET A 141 15.51 -9.33 27.79
CA MET A 141 14.87 -10.15 26.75
C MET A 141 15.62 -10.13 25.41
N ALA A 142 16.78 -9.45 25.30
CA ALA A 142 17.50 -9.33 24.05
C ALA A 142 17.76 -10.66 23.32
N PRO A 143 18.15 -11.77 23.98
CA PRO A 143 18.35 -13.06 23.30
C PRO A 143 17.07 -13.62 22.69
N PHE A 144 15.93 -13.49 23.38
CA PHE A 144 14.61 -13.89 22.88
C PHE A 144 14.18 -13.01 21.70
N LEU A 145 14.31 -11.67 21.82
CA LEU A 145 13.91 -10.73 20.78
C LEU A 145 14.73 -10.92 19.50
N LYS A 146 16.02 -11.25 19.63
CA LYS A 146 16.87 -11.60 18.47
C LYS A 146 16.32 -12.83 17.74
N ARG A 147 16.02 -13.90 18.47
CA ARG A 147 15.43 -15.12 17.88
C ARG A 147 14.05 -14.84 17.26
N LEU A 148 13.24 -14.01 17.92
CA LEU A 148 11.94 -13.60 17.38
C LEU A 148 12.11 -12.86 16.05
N ALA A 149 13.05 -11.92 15.97
CA ALA A 149 13.35 -11.19 14.73
C ALA A 149 13.82 -12.12 13.60
N GLU A 150 14.63 -13.13 13.91
CA GLU A 150 15.09 -14.15 12.95
C GLU A 150 13.92 -14.99 12.39
N LEU A 151 12.86 -15.19 13.19
CA LEU A 151 11.65 -15.89 12.79
C LEU A 151 10.65 -14.98 12.06
N PHE A 152 10.87 -13.68 12.12
CA PHE A 152 9.99 -12.68 11.52
C PHE A 152 10.29 -12.55 10.02
N THR A 153 9.95 -13.58 9.26
CA THR A 153 10.12 -13.59 7.81
C THR A 153 8.76 -13.35 7.14
N LEU A 154 8.67 -12.30 6.34
CA LEU A 154 7.51 -12.11 5.48
C LEU A 154 7.67 -12.94 4.21
N PRO A 155 6.63 -13.66 3.76
CA PRO A 155 6.61 -14.27 2.45
C PRO A 155 6.91 -13.21 1.37
N ARG A 156 7.75 -13.54 0.40
CA ARG A 156 8.10 -12.60 -0.69
C ARG A 156 6.87 -12.13 -1.44
N GLU A 157 5.87 -12.99 -1.59
CA GLU A 157 4.59 -12.68 -2.25
C GLU A 157 3.83 -11.53 -1.57
N LEU A 158 4.05 -11.32 -0.26
CA LEU A 158 3.48 -10.17 0.45
C LEU A 158 4.20 -8.87 0.15
N LEU A 159 5.46 -8.93 -0.25
CA LEU A 159 6.26 -7.75 -0.61
C LEU A 159 6.26 -7.50 -2.12
N ASP A 160 5.87 -8.49 -2.93
CA ASP A 160 5.75 -8.35 -4.37
C ASP A 160 4.54 -7.47 -4.70
N ALA A 161 4.81 -6.37 -5.38
CA ALA A 161 3.80 -5.41 -5.78
C ALA A 161 2.76 -6.01 -6.75
N HIS A 162 3.16 -6.97 -7.60
CA HIS A 162 2.29 -7.63 -8.58
C HIS A 162 1.02 -8.23 -8.00
N SER A 163 1.07 -8.75 -6.75
CA SER A 163 -0.12 -9.32 -6.12
C SER A 163 -1.09 -8.26 -5.55
N ALA A 164 -0.65 -6.99 -5.46
CA ALA A 164 -1.50 -5.89 -5.02
C ALA A 164 -2.39 -5.34 -6.15
N CYS A 165 -1.99 -5.53 -7.41
CA CYS A 165 -2.70 -5.02 -8.59
C CYS A 165 -3.68 -6.04 -9.21
N ALA A 166 -3.62 -7.31 -8.80
CA ALA A 166 -4.56 -8.34 -9.22
C ALA A 166 -5.81 -8.26 -8.32
N GLY A 167 -6.70 -7.31 -8.60
CA GLY A 167 -8.07 -7.39 -8.11
C GLY A 167 -8.71 -8.65 -8.67
N ASP A 168 -9.04 -9.61 -7.81
CA ASP A 168 -9.78 -10.80 -8.19
C ASP A 168 -11.08 -10.36 -8.87
N GLY A 169 -11.09 -10.47 -10.20
CA GLY A 169 -12.32 -10.39 -10.97
C GLY A 169 -13.24 -11.51 -10.51
N VAL A 170 -14.18 -11.20 -9.65
CA VAL A 170 -15.30 -12.10 -9.32
C VAL A 170 -15.94 -12.50 -10.65
N PRO A 171 -15.93 -13.79 -11.03
CA PRO A 171 -16.61 -14.19 -12.26
C PRO A 171 -18.10 -13.88 -12.09
N ALA A 172 -18.61 -12.97 -12.91
CA ALA A 172 -20.03 -12.71 -13.00
C ALA A 172 -20.74 -14.02 -13.31
N SER A 173 -21.41 -14.60 -12.32
CA SER A 173 -22.28 -15.74 -12.48
C SER A 173 -23.44 -15.29 -13.40
N ARG A 174 -23.33 -15.60 -14.70
CA ARG A 174 -24.44 -15.52 -15.65
C ARG A 174 -25.49 -16.54 -15.22
N GLY A 175 -26.40 -16.12 -14.38
CA GLY A 175 -27.66 -16.82 -14.14
C GLY A 175 -28.44 -16.85 -15.46
N ARG A 176 -28.39 -17.99 -16.18
CA ARG A 176 -29.34 -18.29 -17.26
C ARG A 176 -30.70 -18.50 -16.61
N MET A 177 -31.54 -17.47 -16.61
CA MET A 177 -32.96 -17.65 -16.45
C MET A 177 -33.47 -18.42 -17.68
N ARG A 178 -33.76 -19.70 -17.49
CA ARG A 178 -34.55 -20.49 -18.45
C ARG A 178 -35.98 -19.95 -18.41
N ALA A 179 -36.43 -19.36 -19.50
CA ALA A 179 -37.83 -19.09 -19.73
C ALA A 179 -38.58 -20.43 -19.83
N ALA A 180 -39.53 -20.61 -18.95
CA ALA A 180 -40.45 -21.73 -19.01
C ALA A 180 -41.48 -21.45 -20.12
N GLU A 181 -41.47 -22.23 -21.19
CA GLU A 181 -42.51 -22.27 -22.20
C GLU A 181 -43.81 -22.82 -21.59
N SER A 182 -44.82 -21.97 -21.47
CA SER A 182 -46.20 -22.38 -21.18
C SER A 182 -46.83 -22.94 -22.45
N LYS A 183 -47.00 -24.26 -22.49
CA LYS A 183 -47.83 -24.95 -23.51
C LYS A 183 -49.28 -24.55 -23.33
N GLY A 184 -49.83 -23.89 -24.36
CA GLY A 184 -51.22 -23.57 -24.48
C GLY A 184 -52.11 -24.82 -24.55
N ARG A 185 -53.14 -24.85 -23.74
CA ARG A 185 -54.23 -25.81 -23.79
C ARG A 185 -55.41 -25.17 -24.52
N LYS A 186 -55.78 -25.74 -25.69
CA LYS A 186 -56.97 -25.35 -26.41
C LYS A 186 -58.24 -25.80 -25.61
N PRO A 187 -59.32 -25.03 -25.56
CA PRO A 187 -60.62 -25.54 -25.11
C PRO A 187 -61.39 -26.21 -26.28
N ALA A 188 -61.92 -27.35 -25.99
CA ALA A 188 -62.86 -28.06 -26.90
C ALA A 188 -64.25 -27.45 -26.76
N SER A 189 -64.91 -27.34 -27.89
CA SER A 189 -66.29 -26.94 -28.10
C SER A 189 -67.31 -27.95 -27.54
N ARG A 190 -68.30 -27.47 -26.85
CA ARG A 190 -69.74 -27.72 -27.06
C ARG A 190 -70.56 -26.62 -26.40
#